data_dfb84d1f1e6375230ccfbad636e38bea
#
_entry.id   dfb84d1f1e6375230ccfbad636e38bea
#
_cell.length_a   1.000
_cell.length_b   1.000
_cell.length_c   1.000
_cell.angle_alpha   90.00
_cell.angle_beta   90.00
_cell.angle_gamma   90.00
#
_symmetry.space_group_name_H-M   'P 1'
#
loop_
_entity.id
_entity.type
_entity.pdbx_description
1 polymer ?
#
loop_
_entity_poly.entity_id
_entity_poly.type
_entity_poly.pdbx_seq_one_letter_code
_entity_poly.pdbx_strand_id
1 'polypeptide(L)'
;VNYVIPRFVLDHLPLGLAGLFIAGVMAAAMSSIAAELNSLATSTVIDFYRRWVRPEGSDAHFLGVSKFATAVWGAFACVVATQAATLGSLIEVVNRFGSFFYGSILGVFLLAMIPRAGATGAFVGLLAGMSAVAAVTFGAPEVSFLWHNVIGALTVVLVGVLVGAVRARR
;
A
#
# COMPACT_ATOMS: atom_id res chain seq x y z
N VAL A 1 0.37 -16.81 -17.63
CA VAL A 1 -0.85 -16.48 -16.88
C VAL A 1 -1.31 -15.05 -17.15
N ASN A 2 -0.42 -14.06 -17.23
CA ASN A 2 -0.77 -12.63 -17.39
C ASN A 2 -1.50 -12.31 -18.71
N TYR A 3 -1.40 -13.14 -19.73
CA TYR A 3 -1.97 -12.90 -21.07
C TYR A 3 -3.31 -13.62 -21.34
N VAL A 4 -3.86 -14.34 -20.36
CA VAL A 4 -5.10 -15.12 -20.56
C VAL A 4 -6.27 -14.22 -20.89
N ILE A 5 -6.51 -13.18 -20.08
CA ILE A 5 -7.60 -12.25 -20.26
C ILE A 5 -7.44 -11.41 -21.57
N PRO A 6 -6.27 -10.77 -21.81
CA PRO A 6 -6.05 -10.05 -23.06
C PRO A 6 -6.25 -10.91 -24.31
N ARG A 7 -5.73 -12.15 -24.32
CA ARG A 7 -5.94 -13.07 -25.45
C ARG A 7 -7.40 -13.42 -25.62
N PHE A 8 -8.09 -13.82 -24.56
CA PHE A 8 -9.51 -14.13 -24.62
C PHE A 8 -10.32 -12.97 -25.22
N VAL A 9 -10.04 -11.74 -24.80
CA VAL A 9 -10.72 -10.54 -25.32
C VAL A 9 -10.46 -10.35 -26.81
N LEU A 10 -9.22 -10.51 -27.25
CA LEU A 10 -8.85 -10.33 -28.67
C LEU A 10 -9.35 -11.45 -29.54
N ASP A 11 -9.41 -12.69 -29.04
CA ASP A 11 -9.76 -13.87 -29.84
C ASP A 11 -11.29 -14.09 -29.93
N HIS A 12 -12.06 -13.64 -28.94
CA HIS A 12 -13.48 -13.99 -28.79
C HIS A 12 -14.44 -12.79 -28.89
N LEU A 13 -13.96 -11.54 -28.67
CA LEU A 13 -14.83 -10.39 -28.77
C LEU A 13 -14.74 -9.72 -30.16
N PRO A 14 -15.86 -9.24 -30.71
CA PRO A 14 -15.85 -8.36 -31.90
C PRO A 14 -14.97 -7.12 -31.64
N LEU A 15 -14.31 -6.61 -32.67
CA LEU A 15 -13.35 -5.51 -32.60
C LEU A 15 -13.85 -4.31 -31.79
N GLY A 16 -15.11 -3.91 -31.94
CA GLY A 16 -15.68 -2.78 -31.18
C GLY A 16 -15.83 -3.07 -29.68
N LEU A 17 -16.25 -4.28 -29.32
CA LEU A 17 -16.37 -4.69 -27.91
C LEU A 17 -15.02 -4.91 -27.25
N ALA A 18 -14.04 -5.45 -27.96
CA ALA A 18 -12.68 -5.58 -27.47
C ALA A 18 -12.08 -4.22 -27.16
N GLY A 19 -12.26 -3.23 -28.05
CA GLY A 19 -11.82 -1.85 -27.80
C GLY A 19 -12.51 -1.20 -26.60
N LEU A 20 -13.81 -1.38 -26.45
CA LEU A 20 -14.57 -0.88 -25.31
C LEU A 20 -14.12 -1.51 -23.99
N PHE A 21 -13.85 -2.81 -23.98
CA PHE A 21 -13.32 -3.52 -22.82
C PHE A 21 -11.96 -2.96 -22.39
N ILE A 22 -11.03 -2.81 -23.34
CA ILE A 22 -9.71 -2.24 -23.07
C ILE A 22 -9.82 -0.81 -22.54
N ALA A 23 -10.66 0.02 -23.16
CA ALA A 23 -10.89 1.39 -22.72
C ALA A 23 -11.48 1.44 -21.29
N GLY A 24 -12.41 0.55 -20.95
CA GLY A 24 -12.97 0.42 -19.62
C GLY A 24 -11.93 0.06 -18.55
N VAL A 25 -11.09 -0.93 -18.86
CA VAL A 25 -9.98 -1.34 -17.96
C VAL A 25 -8.99 -0.19 -17.76
N MET A 26 -8.62 0.50 -18.85
CA MET A 26 -7.72 1.66 -18.76
C MET A 26 -8.33 2.80 -17.96
N ALA A 27 -9.61 3.11 -18.15
CA ALA A 27 -10.30 4.14 -17.40
C ALA A 27 -10.36 3.81 -15.89
N ALA A 28 -10.65 2.57 -15.53
CA ALA A 28 -10.66 2.11 -14.15
C ALA A 28 -9.26 2.20 -13.51
N ALA A 29 -8.22 1.76 -14.23
CA ALA A 29 -6.84 1.86 -13.78
C ALA A 29 -6.41 3.32 -13.57
N MET A 30 -6.70 4.20 -14.54
CA MET A 30 -6.39 5.64 -14.43
C MET A 30 -7.09 6.30 -13.25
N SER A 31 -8.34 5.95 -12.99
CA SER A 31 -9.10 6.47 -11.84
C SER A 31 -8.44 6.09 -10.50
N SER A 32 -8.08 4.82 -10.33
CA SER A 32 -7.42 4.33 -9.11
C SER A 32 -6.04 4.96 -8.92
N ILE A 33 -5.21 4.98 -9.96
CA ILE A 33 -3.87 5.56 -9.91
C ILE A 33 -3.92 7.07 -9.59
N ALA A 34 -4.87 7.80 -10.17
CA ALA A 34 -5.04 9.22 -9.89
C ALA A 34 -5.39 9.48 -8.42
N ALA A 35 -6.28 8.67 -7.84
CA ALA A 35 -6.64 8.76 -6.42
C ALA A 35 -5.47 8.45 -5.50
N GLU A 36 -4.69 7.41 -5.80
CA GLU A 36 -3.50 7.02 -5.04
C GLU A 36 -2.41 8.09 -5.09
N LEU A 37 -2.10 8.62 -6.27
CA LEU A 37 -1.12 9.69 -6.43
C LEU A 37 -1.54 10.96 -5.70
N ASN A 38 -2.83 11.31 -5.75
CA ASN A 38 -3.36 12.46 -5.02
C ASN A 38 -3.25 12.25 -3.49
N SER A 39 -3.54 11.04 -3.01
CA SER A 39 -3.41 10.69 -1.58
C SER A 39 -1.95 10.79 -1.12
N LEU A 40 -1.01 10.23 -1.88
CA LEU A 40 0.43 10.31 -1.58
C LEU A 40 0.94 11.74 -1.59
N ALA A 41 0.54 12.54 -2.57
CA ALA A 41 0.90 13.95 -2.65
C ALA A 41 0.31 14.75 -1.47
N THR A 42 -0.95 14.51 -1.12
CA THR A 42 -1.60 15.17 0.01
C THR A 42 -0.90 14.85 1.33
N SER A 43 -0.63 13.58 1.59
CA SER A 43 0.11 13.16 2.79
C SER A 43 1.50 13.79 2.83
N THR A 44 2.22 13.79 1.71
CA THR A 44 3.55 14.40 1.60
C THR A 44 3.50 15.89 1.94
N VAL A 45 2.50 16.61 1.43
CA VAL A 45 2.42 18.07 1.61
C VAL A 45 1.83 18.44 2.97
N ILE A 46 0.73 17.83 3.36
CA ILE A 46 0.03 18.22 4.59
C ILE A 46 0.71 17.69 5.83
N ASP A 47 1.08 16.37 5.83
CA ASP A 47 1.62 15.74 7.03
C ASP A 47 3.11 16.03 7.24
N PHE A 48 3.88 16.21 6.16
CA PHE A 48 5.32 16.43 6.25
C PHE A 48 5.71 17.86 5.91
N TYR A 49 5.44 18.32 4.67
CA TYR A 49 5.94 19.62 4.21
C TYR A 49 5.38 20.79 5.00
N ARG A 50 4.06 20.87 5.14
CA ARG A 50 3.39 21.94 5.89
C ARG A 50 3.72 21.89 7.38
N ARG A 51 3.86 20.69 7.94
CA ARG A 51 4.10 20.53 9.38
C ARG A 51 5.54 20.85 9.78
N TRP A 52 6.53 20.50 8.96
CA TRP A 52 7.95 20.56 9.36
C TRP A 52 8.79 21.54 8.56
N VAL A 53 8.40 21.87 7.32
CA VAL A 53 9.21 22.73 6.44
C VAL A 53 8.62 24.14 6.35
N ARG A 54 7.33 24.27 6.10
CA ARG A 54 6.69 25.56 5.94
C ARG A 54 5.26 25.57 6.51
N PRO A 55 5.08 25.83 7.82
CA PRO A 55 3.78 25.86 8.47
C PRO A 55 2.85 26.92 7.90
N GLU A 56 3.40 28.08 7.52
CA GLU A 56 2.68 29.22 6.96
C GLU A 56 3.01 29.38 5.48
N GLY A 57 2.03 29.19 4.63
CA GLY A 57 2.14 29.33 3.18
C GLY A 57 0.80 29.65 2.56
N SER A 58 0.81 30.29 1.39
CA SER A 58 -0.41 30.50 0.62
C SER A 58 -0.93 29.20 0.03
N ASP A 59 -2.25 29.11 -0.19
CA ASP A 59 -2.87 27.95 -0.83
C ASP A 59 -2.29 27.67 -2.22
N ALA A 60 -1.95 28.74 -2.97
CA ALA A 60 -1.29 28.63 -4.27
C ALA A 60 0.09 27.95 -4.17
N HIS A 61 0.85 28.25 -3.10
CA HIS A 61 2.13 27.60 -2.85
C HIS A 61 1.95 26.11 -2.56
N PHE A 62 1.04 25.74 -1.65
CA PHE A 62 0.78 24.34 -1.32
C PHE A 62 0.25 23.55 -2.51
N LEU A 63 -0.59 24.17 -3.35
CA LEU A 63 -1.04 23.57 -4.60
C LEU A 63 0.12 23.29 -5.56
N GLY A 64 1.07 24.24 -5.68
CA GLY A 64 2.28 24.05 -6.49
C GLY A 64 3.13 22.88 -5.99
N VAL A 65 3.37 22.81 -4.68
CA VAL A 65 4.12 21.72 -4.05
C VAL A 65 3.39 20.38 -4.21
N SER A 66 2.05 20.35 -4.11
CA SER A 66 1.25 19.13 -4.32
C SER A 66 1.36 18.63 -5.76
N LYS A 67 1.30 19.51 -6.76
CA LYS A 67 1.51 19.15 -8.17
C LYS A 67 2.90 18.54 -8.40
N PHE A 68 3.92 19.15 -7.81
CA PHE A 68 5.29 18.63 -7.89
C PHE A 68 5.42 17.26 -7.19
N ALA A 69 4.86 17.11 -6.00
CA ALA A 69 4.83 15.83 -5.28
C ALA A 69 4.10 14.74 -6.08
N THR A 70 2.96 15.07 -6.71
CA THR A 70 2.24 14.13 -7.61
C THR A 70 3.12 13.67 -8.77
N ALA A 71 3.85 14.60 -9.40
CA ALA A 71 4.75 14.27 -10.50
C ALA A 71 5.91 13.35 -10.05
N VAL A 72 6.49 13.63 -8.88
CA VAL A 72 7.58 12.80 -8.30
C VAL A 72 7.07 11.40 -7.97
N TRP A 73 5.91 11.28 -7.31
CA TRP A 73 5.29 9.98 -7.01
C TRP A 73 4.91 9.21 -8.27
N GLY A 74 4.40 9.90 -9.29
CA GLY A 74 4.10 9.30 -10.60
C GLY A 74 5.35 8.78 -11.30
N ALA A 75 6.44 9.55 -11.32
CA ALA A 75 7.73 9.10 -11.86
C ALA A 75 8.27 7.88 -11.09
N PHE A 76 8.21 7.91 -9.76
CA PHE A 76 8.58 6.76 -8.92
C PHE A 76 7.75 5.52 -9.25
N ALA A 77 6.43 5.67 -9.37
CA ALA A 77 5.54 4.56 -9.73
C ALA A 77 5.89 3.96 -11.11
N CYS A 78 6.23 4.79 -12.09
CA CYS A 78 6.68 4.33 -13.41
C CYS A 78 7.97 3.51 -13.31
N VAL A 79 8.95 3.96 -12.53
CA VAL A 79 10.21 3.22 -12.31
C VAL A 79 9.93 1.88 -11.63
N VAL A 80 9.10 1.86 -10.58
CA VAL A 80 8.73 0.62 -9.90
C VAL A 80 7.98 -0.33 -10.83
N ALA A 81 7.06 0.18 -11.65
CA ALA A 81 6.31 -0.63 -12.61
C ALA A 81 7.21 -1.32 -13.65
N THR A 82 8.23 -0.62 -14.15
CA THR A 82 9.20 -1.22 -15.10
C THR A 82 10.01 -2.35 -14.45
N GLN A 83 10.38 -2.20 -13.18
CA GLN A 83 11.09 -3.25 -12.44
C GLN A 83 10.17 -4.42 -12.07
N ALA A 84 8.93 -4.12 -11.64
CA ALA A 84 7.96 -5.15 -11.30
C ALA A 84 7.60 -6.07 -12.49
N ALA A 85 7.60 -5.53 -13.71
CA ALA A 85 7.35 -6.30 -14.92
C ALA A 85 8.36 -7.45 -15.16
N THR A 86 9.55 -7.37 -14.59
CA THR A 86 10.62 -8.39 -14.72
C THR A 86 10.56 -9.48 -13.66
N LEU A 87 9.73 -9.34 -12.62
CA LEU A 87 9.72 -10.20 -11.43
C LEU A 87 8.80 -11.44 -11.55
N GLY A 88 8.13 -11.65 -12.69
CA GLY A 88 7.32 -12.85 -12.94
C GLY A 88 5.81 -12.57 -13.06
N SER A 89 4.96 -13.41 -12.43
CA SER A 89 3.51 -13.23 -12.49
C SER A 89 3.09 -11.95 -11.77
N LEU A 90 2.38 -11.05 -12.48
CA LEU A 90 1.95 -9.77 -11.94
C LEU A 90 1.10 -9.93 -10.66
N ILE A 91 0.20 -10.90 -10.65
CA ILE A 91 -0.66 -11.19 -9.47
C ILE A 91 0.20 -11.61 -8.27
N GLU A 92 1.21 -12.44 -8.49
CA GLU A 92 2.10 -12.89 -7.42
C GLU A 92 2.94 -11.75 -6.88
N VAL A 93 3.52 -10.93 -7.75
CA VAL A 93 4.33 -9.76 -7.39
C VAL A 93 3.51 -8.77 -6.56
N VAL A 94 2.31 -8.38 -7.04
CA VAL A 94 1.43 -7.45 -6.33
C VAL A 94 1.01 -7.99 -4.97
N ASN A 95 0.61 -9.26 -4.89
CA ASN A 95 0.22 -9.87 -3.62
C ASN A 95 1.40 -10.02 -2.65
N ARG A 96 2.57 -10.38 -3.16
CA ARG A 96 3.78 -10.53 -2.34
C ARG A 96 4.21 -9.19 -1.73
N PHE A 97 4.27 -8.12 -2.51
CA PHE A 97 4.56 -6.78 -2.00
C PHE A 97 3.44 -6.24 -1.10
N GLY A 98 2.19 -6.44 -1.51
CA GLY A 98 1.03 -5.99 -0.73
C GLY A 98 0.95 -6.66 0.64
N SER A 99 1.29 -7.93 0.75
CA SER A 99 1.19 -8.69 2.00
C SER A 99 2.11 -8.17 3.11
N PHE A 100 3.21 -7.48 2.78
CA PHE A 100 4.02 -6.78 3.79
C PHE A 100 3.24 -5.71 4.54
N PHE A 101 2.33 -5.03 3.83
CA PHE A 101 1.61 -3.88 4.36
C PHE A 101 0.18 -4.23 4.79
N TYR A 102 -0.55 -5.01 3.97
CA TYR A 102 -1.99 -5.25 4.19
C TYR A 102 -2.29 -5.90 5.54
N GLY A 103 -1.53 -6.93 5.92
CA GLY A 103 -1.70 -7.59 7.21
C GLY A 103 -1.39 -6.66 8.38
N SER A 104 -0.29 -5.92 8.28
CA SER A 104 0.13 -5.00 9.33
C SER A 104 -0.83 -3.81 9.47
N ILE A 105 -1.32 -3.26 8.36
CA ILE A 105 -2.34 -2.20 8.38
C ILE A 105 -3.65 -2.72 9.00
N LEU A 106 -4.13 -3.90 8.57
CA LEU A 106 -5.30 -4.54 9.17
C LEU A 106 -5.12 -4.70 10.68
N GLY A 107 -3.94 -5.16 11.11
CA GLY A 107 -3.59 -5.30 12.51
C GLY A 107 -3.69 -4.00 13.30
N VAL A 108 -3.28 -2.87 12.74
CA VAL A 108 -3.43 -1.54 13.35
C VAL A 108 -4.90 -1.15 13.50
N PHE A 109 -5.73 -1.41 12.49
CA PHE A 109 -7.18 -1.16 12.59
C PHE A 109 -7.85 -2.04 13.66
N LEU A 110 -7.51 -3.32 13.72
CA LEU A 110 -8.00 -4.21 14.79
C LEU A 110 -7.53 -3.74 16.17
N LEU A 111 -6.27 -3.31 16.27
CA LEU A 111 -5.71 -2.78 17.50
C LEU A 111 -6.40 -1.49 17.95
N ALA A 112 -6.83 -0.63 17.02
CA ALA A 112 -7.57 0.59 17.32
C ALA A 112 -8.93 0.33 18.00
N MET A 113 -9.50 -0.86 17.84
CA MET A 113 -10.71 -1.29 18.55
C MET A 113 -10.43 -1.67 20.02
N ILE A 114 -9.16 -1.76 20.43
CA ILE A 114 -8.75 -2.16 21.78
C ILE A 114 -8.35 -0.90 22.57
N PRO A 115 -9.15 -0.43 23.54
CA PRO A 115 -8.95 0.87 24.19
C PRO A 115 -7.59 1.05 24.92
N ARG A 116 -6.91 -0.07 25.23
CA ARG A 116 -5.64 -0.06 26.00
C ARG A 116 -4.38 -0.01 25.13
N ALA A 117 -4.49 -0.09 23.81
CA ALA A 117 -3.33 -0.23 22.92
C ALA A 117 -2.49 1.05 22.77
N GLY A 118 -3.15 2.21 22.69
CA GLY A 118 -2.49 3.52 22.57
C GLY A 118 -1.69 3.70 21.27
N ALA A 119 -1.35 4.95 20.93
CA ALA A 119 -0.64 5.29 19.71
C ALA A 119 0.77 4.65 19.60
N THR A 120 1.49 4.58 20.72
CA THR A 120 2.83 3.95 20.76
C THR A 120 2.75 2.44 20.53
N GLY A 121 1.72 1.78 21.09
CA GLY A 121 1.48 0.37 20.87
C GLY A 121 1.17 0.08 19.40
N ALA A 122 0.37 0.93 18.75
CA ALA A 122 0.08 0.82 17.33
C ALA A 122 1.33 0.99 16.46
N PHE A 123 2.17 1.97 16.75
CA PHE A 123 3.39 2.23 15.97
C PHE A 123 4.42 1.09 16.14
N VAL A 124 4.69 0.65 17.37
CA VAL A 124 5.61 -0.46 17.62
C VAL A 124 5.05 -1.76 17.06
N GLY A 125 3.75 -2.00 17.23
CA GLY A 125 3.05 -3.13 16.65
C GLY A 125 3.16 -3.17 15.13
N LEU A 126 2.95 -2.04 14.45
CA LEU A 126 3.09 -1.93 12.99
C LEU A 126 4.50 -2.35 12.53
N LEU A 127 5.54 -1.80 13.14
CA LEU A 127 6.92 -2.15 12.81
C LEU A 127 7.23 -3.62 13.08
N ALA A 128 6.74 -4.16 14.20
CA ALA A 128 6.91 -5.57 14.54
C ALA A 128 6.18 -6.49 13.53
N GLY A 129 4.96 -6.12 13.12
CA GLY A 129 4.20 -6.87 12.10
C GLY A 129 4.90 -6.90 10.75
N MET A 130 5.37 -5.75 10.26
CA MET A 130 6.15 -5.67 9.03
C MET A 130 7.44 -6.50 9.11
N SER A 131 8.16 -6.41 10.24
CA SER A 131 9.38 -7.18 10.48
C SER A 131 9.12 -8.68 10.54
N ALA A 132 8.01 -9.11 11.16
CA ALA A 132 7.63 -10.51 11.21
C ALA A 132 7.30 -11.07 9.81
N VAL A 133 6.55 -10.33 8.99
CA VAL A 133 6.26 -10.71 7.60
C VAL A 133 7.55 -10.78 6.80
N ALA A 134 8.46 -9.80 6.95
CA ALA A 134 9.77 -9.83 6.30
C ALA A 134 10.57 -11.07 6.71
N ALA A 135 10.65 -11.38 8.01
CA ALA A 135 11.35 -12.54 8.51
C ALA A 135 10.80 -13.86 7.96
N VAL A 136 9.48 -13.99 7.86
CA VAL A 136 8.84 -15.19 7.27
C VAL A 136 9.10 -15.27 5.77
N THR A 137 9.00 -14.15 5.06
CA THR A 137 9.22 -14.09 3.60
C THR A 137 10.64 -14.53 3.21
N PHE A 138 11.64 -14.11 3.98
CA PHE A 138 13.04 -14.43 3.68
C PHE A 138 13.55 -15.68 4.39
N GLY A 139 12.99 -16.04 5.55
CA GLY A 139 13.46 -17.15 6.36
C GLY A 139 12.70 -18.47 6.14
N ALA A 140 11.45 -18.40 5.66
CA ALA A 140 10.59 -19.55 5.44
C ALA A 140 9.82 -19.43 4.11
N PRO A 141 10.50 -19.55 2.96
CA PRO A 141 9.87 -19.39 1.64
C PRO A 141 8.78 -20.44 1.34
N GLU A 142 8.71 -21.50 2.10
CA GLU A 142 7.66 -22.53 2.01
C GLU A 142 6.30 -22.05 2.50
N VAL A 143 6.27 -20.99 3.32
CA VAL A 143 5.02 -20.40 3.83
C VAL A 143 4.36 -19.60 2.72
N SER A 144 3.16 -20.01 2.33
CA SER A 144 2.38 -19.30 1.31
C SER A 144 2.16 -17.83 1.71
N PHE A 145 2.31 -16.95 0.73
CA PHE A 145 2.08 -15.49 0.91
C PHE A 145 0.69 -15.15 1.48
N LEU A 146 -0.29 -16.05 1.34
CA LEU A 146 -1.63 -15.89 1.92
C LEU A 146 -1.60 -15.79 3.45
N TRP A 147 -0.65 -16.48 4.09
CA TRP A 147 -0.47 -16.44 5.55
C TRP A 147 0.22 -15.17 6.04
N HIS A 148 0.92 -14.44 5.18
CA HIS A 148 1.62 -13.22 5.57
C HIS A 148 0.67 -12.16 6.15
N ASN A 149 -0.54 -12.04 5.60
CA ASN A 149 -1.54 -11.10 6.11
C ASN A 149 -1.99 -11.46 7.53
N VAL A 150 -2.18 -12.75 7.80
CA VAL A 150 -2.59 -13.25 9.13
C VAL A 150 -1.45 -13.06 10.14
N ILE A 151 -0.23 -13.43 9.76
CA ILE A 151 0.97 -13.28 10.60
C ILE A 151 1.20 -11.80 10.93
N GLY A 152 1.13 -10.91 9.93
CA GLY A 152 1.28 -9.47 10.11
C GLY A 152 0.24 -8.91 11.08
N ALA A 153 -1.05 -9.19 10.83
CA ALA A 153 -2.14 -8.69 11.67
C ALA A 153 -2.06 -9.18 13.12
N LEU A 154 -1.84 -10.47 13.32
CA LEU A 154 -1.71 -11.05 14.66
C LEU A 154 -0.51 -10.47 15.42
N THR A 155 0.64 -10.33 14.75
CA THR A 155 1.83 -9.76 15.38
C THR A 155 1.60 -8.32 15.81
N VAL A 156 0.97 -7.50 14.97
CA VAL A 156 0.62 -6.10 15.32
C VAL A 156 -0.28 -6.06 16.55
N VAL A 157 -1.33 -6.86 16.57
CA VAL A 157 -2.28 -6.88 17.69
C VAL A 157 -1.60 -7.35 18.97
N LEU A 158 -0.87 -8.45 18.93
CA LEU A 158 -0.18 -9.00 20.11
C LEU A 158 0.84 -8.02 20.68
N VAL A 159 1.76 -7.53 19.85
CA VAL A 159 2.81 -6.61 20.28
C VAL A 159 2.21 -5.27 20.72
N GLY A 160 1.21 -4.76 19.96
CA GLY A 160 0.55 -3.50 20.27
C GLY A 160 -0.17 -3.51 21.62
N VAL A 161 -0.88 -4.60 21.93
CA VAL A 161 -1.55 -4.77 23.24
C VAL A 161 -0.52 -4.91 24.36
N LEU A 162 0.54 -5.69 24.17
CA LEU A 162 1.60 -5.85 25.18
C LEU A 162 2.27 -4.52 25.50
N VAL A 163 2.66 -3.76 24.48
CA VAL A 163 3.28 -2.44 24.68
C VAL A 163 2.31 -1.46 25.34
N GLY A 164 1.04 -1.47 24.94
CA GLY A 164 -0.01 -0.64 25.55
C GLY A 164 -0.23 -0.99 27.03
N ALA A 165 -0.29 -2.27 27.36
CA ALA A 165 -0.47 -2.74 28.75
C ALA A 165 0.70 -2.40 29.66
N VAL A 166 1.94 -2.50 29.15
CA VAL A 166 3.14 -2.10 29.92
C VAL A 166 3.15 -0.61 30.21
N ARG A 167 2.71 0.21 29.25
CA ARG A 167 2.71 1.68 29.40
C ARG A 167 1.55 2.18 30.27
N ALA A 168 0.42 1.48 30.29
CA ALA A 168 -0.71 1.82 31.16
C ALA A 168 -0.43 1.54 32.66
N ARG A 169 0.61 0.79 32.96
CA ARG A 169 1.06 0.49 34.35
C ARG A 169 2.09 1.49 34.90
N ARG A 170 2.58 2.38 34.06
CA ARG A 170 3.50 3.48 34.42
C ARG A 170 2.76 4.80 34.50
#